data_17daaf49355d121f8b6617c0ed97fab1
#
_entry.id   17daaf49355d121f8b6617c0ed97fab1
#
_cell.length_a   1.000
_cell.length_b   1.000
_cell.length_c   1.000
_cell.angle_alpha   90.00
_cell.angle_beta   90.00
_cell.angle_gamma   90.00
#
_symmetry.space_group_name_H-M   'P 1'
#
loop_
_entity.id
_entity.type
_entity.pdbx_description
1 polymer ?
#
loop_
_entity_poly.entity_id
_entity_poly.type
_entity_poly.pdbx_seq_one_letter_code
_entity_poly.pdbx_strand_id
1 'polypeptide(L)'
;MQKTFFIIKPDAVKRHLIGQVLDRIERRGFIIERMEMLMLDEERLKEHYAQLVDKPFFPSIAEFMMSGPSVIGIISGSGVIKSWRDMMGATNPGDATPGTIRGDFATAPDGDMVPNIVHGSDSEESAAREIKIWFGE
;
A
#
# COMPACT_ATOMS: atom_id res chain seq x y z
N MET A 1 14.21 -15.60 -3.39
CA MET A 1 12.94 -14.94 -3.76
C MET A 1 12.55 -14.00 -2.65
N GLN A 2 12.22 -12.77 -3.02
CA GLN A 2 11.80 -11.77 -2.03
C GLN A 2 10.30 -11.81 -1.79
N LYS A 3 9.89 -11.24 -0.68
CA LYS A 3 8.48 -10.96 -0.36
C LYS A 3 8.33 -9.50 -0.02
N THR A 4 7.17 -8.93 -0.33
CA THR A 4 6.83 -7.58 0.11
C THR A 4 5.40 -7.55 0.58
N PHE A 5 5.12 -6.58 1.45
CA PHE A 5 3.78 -6.34 1.98
C PHE A 5 3.12 -5.23 1.15
N PHE A 6 1.85 -5.41 0.83
CA PHE A 6 1.11 -4.36 0.13
C PHE A 6 -0.21 -4.06 0.83
N ILE A 7 -0.69 -2.85 0.62
CA ILE A 7 -2.04 -2.46 1.02
C ILE A 7 -2.70 -1.86 -0.22
N ILE A 8 -3.94 -2.28 -0.47
CA ILE A 8 -4.84 -1.56 -1.36
C ILE A 8 -5.68 -0.71 -0.44
N LYS A 9 -5.47 0.60 -0.49
CA LYS A 9 -5.96 1.54 0.51
C LYS A 9 -7.48 1.79 0.39
N PRO A 10 -8.10 2.40 1.42
CA PRO A 10 -9.56 2.61 1.40
C PRO A 10 -10.06 3.42 0.20
N ASP A 11 -9.28 4.38 -0.30
CA ASP A 11 -9.66 5.15 -1.48
C ASP A 11 -9.79 4.26 -2.72
N ALA A 12 -8.89 3.29 -2.89
CA ALA A 12 -8.95 2.36 -4.00
C ALA A 12 -10.12 1.39 -3.87
N VAL A 13 -10.36 0.89 -2.66
CA VAL A 13 -11.49 -0.01 -2.41
C VAL A 13 -12.80 0.70 -2.71
N LYS A 14 -12.95 1.91 -2.23
CA LYS A 14 -14.15 2.73 -2.47
C LYS A 14 -14.39 2.99 -3.96
N ARG A 15 -13.34 3.13 -4.73
CA ARG A 15 -13.42 3.38 -6.18
C ARG A 15 -13.45 2.11 -7.02
N HIS A 16 -13.59 0.94 -6.38
CA HIS A 16 -13.68 -0.35 -7.07
C HIS A 16 -12.44 -0.69 -7.90
N LEU A 17 -11.26 -0.41 -7.36
CA LEU A 17 -9.99 -0.63 -8.05
C LEU A 17 -9.25 -1.89 -7.60
N ILE A 18 -9.81 -2.67 -6.66
CA ILE A 18 -9.14 -3.88 -6.15
C ILE A 18 -8.71 -4.80 -7.28
N GLY A 19 -9.65 -5.15 -8.16
CA GLY A 19 -9.37 -6.08 -9.25
C GLY A 19 -8.30 -5.58 -10.21
N GLN A 20 -8.29 -4.29 -10.48
CA GLN A 20 -7.30 -3.70 -11.40
C GLN A 20 -5.90 -3.70 -10.80
N VAL A 21 -5.78 -3.48 -9.49
CA VAL A 21 -4.48 -3.56 -8.81
C VAL A 21 -3.98 -5.00 -8.77
N LEU A 22 -4.85 -5.94 -8.39
CA LEU A 22 -4.48 -7.36 -8.34
C LEU A 22 -4.10 -7.89 -9.72
N ASP A 23 -4.82 -7.46 -10.75
CA ASP A 23 -4.52 -7.85 -12.13
C ASP A 23 -3.10 -7.43 -12.51
N ARG A 24 -2.67 -6.24 -12.15
CA ARG A 24 -1.31 -5.77 -12.44
C ARG A 24 -0.24 -6.59 -11.74
N ILE A 25 -0.51 -6.98 -10.50
CA ILE A 25 0.41 -7.85 -9.75
C ILE A 25 0.57 -9.19 -10.46
N GLU A 26 -0.54 -9.82 -10.82
CA GLU A 26 -0.53 -11.14 -11.46
C GLU A 26 0.03 -11.09 -12.88
N ARG A 27 -0.32 -10.07 -13.64
CA ARG A 27 0.20 -9.92 -15.01
C ARG A 27 1.71 -9.69 -15.04
N ARG A 28 2.25 -9.07 -14.00
CA ARG A 28 3.70 -8.86 -13.87
C ARG A 28 4.42 -10.14 -13.52
N GLY A 29 3.70 -11.20 -13.11
CA GLY A 29 4.26 -12.50 -12.81
C GLY A 29 4.54 -12.74 -11.33
N PHE A 30 4.11 -11.86 -10.45
CA PHE A 30 4.29 -12.05 -9.01
C PHE A 30 3.18 -12.93 -8.45
N ILE A 31 3.50 -13.62 -7.35
CA ILE A 31 2.58 -14.55 -6.69
C ILE A 31 1.96 -13.84 -5.50
N ILE A 32 0.63 -13.84 -5.43
CA ILE A 32 -0.10 -13.37 -4.25
C ILE A 32 -0.14 -14.53 -3.27
N GLU A 33 0.64 -14.44 -2.20
CA GLU A 33 0.73 -15.52 -1.21
C GLU A 33 -0.33 -15.43 -0.12
N ARG A 34 -0.69 -14.22 0.26
CA ARG A 34 -1.77 -13.97 1.24
C ARG A 34 -2.50 -12.71 0.87
N MET A 35 -3.78 -12.70 1.20
CA MET A 35 -4.62 -11.54 0.95
C MET A 35 -5.78 -11.56 1.92
N GLU A 36 -6.09 -10.40 2.51
CA GLU A 36 -7.18 -10.28 3.46
C GLU A 36 -7.79 -8.89 3.34
N MET A 37 -9.11 -8.82 3.38
CA MET A 37 -9.83 -7.56 3.39
C MET A 37 -10.32 -7.29 4.81
N LEU A 38 -10.00 -6.10 5.34
CA LEU A 38 -10.35 -5.76 6.71
C LEU A 38 -10.34 -4.26 6.94
N MET A 39 -10.97 -3.84 8.04
CA MET A 39 -10.79 -2.49 8.55
C MET A 39 -9.46 -2.46 9.30
N LEU A 40 -8.62 -1.49 8.96
CA LEU A 40 -7.35 -1.33 9.66
C LEU A 40 -7.61 -0.72 11.04
N ASP A 41 -6.84 -1.16 12.03
CA ASP A 41 -6.98 -0.68 13.40
C ASP A 41 -5.87 0.31 13.76
N GLU A 42 -6.18 1.23 14.67
CA GLU A 42 -5.24 2.27 15.07
C GLU A 42 -3.96 1.71 15.67
N GLU A 43 -4.08 0.64 16.48
CA GLU A 43 -2.93 0.04 17.14
C GLU A 43 -1.88 -0.44 16.14
N ARG A 44 -2.29 -1.20 15.12
CA ARG A 44 -1.35 -1.68 14.09
C ARG A 44 -0.89 -0.57 13.18
N LEU A 45 -1.73 0.45 12.93
CA LEU A 45 -1.30 1.61 12.16
C LEU A 45 -0.19 2.39 12.87
N LYS A 46 -0.24 2.49 14.20
CA LYS A 46 0.83 3.12 14.97
C LYS A 46 2.14 2.35 14.85
N GLU A 47 2.08 1.03 14.86
CA GLU A 47 3.27 0.20 14.63
C GLU A 47 3.80 0.35 13.21
N HIS A 48 2.91 0.33 12.24
CA HIS A 48 3.25 0.43 10.82
C HIS A 48 3.92 1.79 10.51
N TYR A 49 3.36 2.87 11.06
CA TYR A 49 3.88 4.22 10.88
C TYR A 49 4.66 4.71 12.10
N ALA A 50 5.42 3.81 12.75
CA ALA A 50 6.11 4.12 14.00
C ALA A 50 6.95 5.41 13.94
N GLN A 51 7.55 5.70 12.79
CA GLN A 51 8.37 6.89 12.59
C GLN A 51 7.55 8.17 12.46
N LEU A 52 6.24 8.06 12.27
CA LEU A 52 5.35 9.21 12.05
C LEU A 52 4.36 9.43 13.19
N VAL A 53 4.31 8.50 14.17
CA VAL A 53 3.26 8.50 15.19
C VAL A 53 3.25 9.78 16.04
N ASP A 54 4.41 10.42 16.22
CA ASP A 54 4.52 11.66 16.99
C ASP A 54 4.39 12.92 16.13
N LYS A 55 4.16 12.77 14.84
CA LYS A 55 4.01 13.92 13.95
C LYS A 55 2.59 14.47 14.01
N PRO A 56 2.44 15.80 13.86
CA PRO A 56 1.10 16.44 13.93
C PRO A 56 0.11 15.91 12.89
N PHE A 57 0.59 15.39 11.76
CA PHE A 57 -0.27 14.91 10.68
C PHE A 57 -0.64 13.43 10.81
N PHE A 58 -0.10 12.71 11.80
CA PHE A 58 -0.40 11.28 11.96
C PHE A 58 -1.91 11.02 12.16
N PRO A 59 -2.64 11.77 12.99
CA PRO A 59 -4.08 11.54 13.16
C PRO A 59 -4.85 11.56 11.83
N SER A 60 -4.46 12.43 10.90
CA SER A 60 -5.09 12.49 9.58
C SER A 60 -4.80 11.24 8.76
N ILE A 61 -3.56 10.72 8.84
CA ILE A 61 -3.19 9.46 8.18
C ILE A 61 -4.04 8.32 8.72
N ALA A 62 -4.12 8.21 10.06
CA ALA A 62 -4.86 7.13 10.72
C ALA A 62 -6.36 7.22 10.37
N GLU A 63 -6.93 8.41 10.40
CA GLU A 63 -8.33 8.61 10.05
C GLU A 63 -8.60 8.17 8.61
N PHE A 64 -7.75 8.57 7.67
CA PHE A 64 -7.87 8.16 6.28
C PHE A 64 -7.79 6.64 6.13
N MET A 65 -6.78 6.03 6.74
CA MET A 65 -6.56 4.58 6.62
C MET A 65 -7.66 3.75 7.30
N MET A 66 -8.40 4.34 8.23
CA MET A 66 -9.54 3.68 8.89
C MET A 66 -10.90 4.10 8.32
N SER A 67 -10.91 4.88 7.24
CA SER A 67 -12.17 5.42 6.68
C SER A 67 -13.02 4.39 5.94
N GLY A 68 -12.49 3.21 5.69
CA GLY A 68 -13.17 2.12 5.02
C GLY A 68 -12.26 0.91 5.00
N PRO A 69 -12.72 -0.22 4.46
CA PRO A 69 -11.90 -1.41 4.40
C PRO A 69 -10.72 -1.24 3.45
N SER A 70 -9.65 -1.96 3.74
CA SER A 70 -8.46 -2.08 2.90
C SER A 70 -8.23 -3.53 2.57
N VAL A 71 -7.45 -3.80 1.53
CA VAL A 71 -6.94 -5.14 1.26
C VAL A 71 -5.46 -5.13 1.59
N ILE A 72 -5.04 -6.06 2.45
CA ILE A 72 -3.63 -6.25 2.76
C ILE A 72 -3.16 -7.58 2.21
N GLY A 73 -1.89 -7.68 1.87
CA GLY A 73 -1.39 -8.93 1.32
C GLY A 73 0.12 -9.03 1.28
N ILE A 74 0.56 -10.21 0.89
CA ILE A 74 1.97 -10.54 0.68
C ILE A 74 2.13 -11.00 -0.75
N ILE A 75 3.06 -10.40 -1.48
CA ILE A 75 3.41 -10.88 -2.81
C ILE A 75 4.89 -11.27 -2.83
N SER A 76 5.19 -12.26 -3.66
CA SER A 76 6.56 -12.76 -3.77
C SER A 76 7.01 -12.83 -5.23
N GLY A 77 8.31 -12.72 -5.40
CA GLY A 77 8.94 -12.81 -6.72
C GLY A 77 10.37 -12.31 -6.66
N SER A 78 11.10 -12.53 -7.73
CA SER A 78 12.47 -12.07 -7.84
C SER A 78 12.48 -10.53 -7.92
N GLY A 79 13.17 -9.88 -6.97
CA GLY A 79 13.25 -8.42 -6.93
C GLY A 79 11.90 -7.72 -6.73
N VAL A 80 10.95 -8.38 -6.07
CA VAL A 80 9.58 -7.88 -5.98
C VAL A 80 9.47 -6.55 -5.24
N ILE A 81 10.34 -6.30 -4.27
CA ILE A 81 10.26 -5.05 -3.50
C ILE A 81 10.44 -3.85 -4.43
N LYS A 82 11.53 -3.86 -5.19
CA LYS A 82 11.80 -2.77 -6.14
C LYS A 82 10.77 -2.73 -7.27
N SER A 83 10.45 -3.89 -7.83
CA SER A 83 9.51 -3.96 -8.95
C SER A 83 8.14 -3.46 -8.55
N TRP A 84 7.65 -3.84 -7.37
CA TRP A 84 6.35 -3.37 -6.90
C TRP A 84 6.35 -1.85 -6.68
N ARG A 85 7.42 -1.32 -6.10
CA ARG A 85 7.53 0.13 -5.92
C ARG A 85 7.55 0.87 -7.27
N ASP A 86 8.26 0.33 -8.25
CA ASP A 86 8.27 0.91 -9.61
C ASP A 86 6.87 0.85 -10.24
N MET A 87 6.15 -0.25 -10.03
CA MET A 87 4.79 -0.41 -10.53
C MET A 87 3.80 0.55 -9.88
N MET A 88 3.98 0.83 -8.58
CA MET A 88 3.13 1.78 -7.87
C MET A 88 3.32 3.21 -8.38
N GLY A 89 4.55 3.57 -8.68
CA GLY A 89 4.89 4.94 -9.09
C GLY A 89 5.19 5.84 -7.91
N ALA A 90 5.44 7.11 -8.19
CA ALA A 90 5.80 8.10 -7.18
C ALA A 90 4.74 8.22 -6.09
N THR A 91 5.20 8.43 -4.85
CA THR A 91 4.32 8.55 -3.68
C THR A 91 3.29 9.66 -3.86
N ASN A 92 3.71 10.81 -4.38
CA ASN A 92 2.78 11.86 -4.76
C ASN A 92 2.25 11.56 -6.15
N PRO A 93 0.93 11.30 -6.29
CA PRO A 93 0.36 10.95 -7.60
C PRO A 93 0.59 12.02 -8.67
N GLY A 94 0.76 13.29 -8.29
CA GLY A 94 1.07 14.35 -9.24
C GLY A 94 2.40 14.15 -9.96
N ASP A 95 3.31 13.40 -9.35
CA ASP A 95 4.62 13.08 -9.92
C ASP A 95 4.68 11.68 -10.54
N ALA A 96 3.61 10.91 -10.44
CA ALA A 96 3.58 9.55 -10.95
C ALA A 96 3.35 9.54 -12.47
N THR A 97 4.18 8.77 -13.17
CA THR A 97 4.07 8.69 -14.63
C THR A 97 2.93 7.76 -15.05
N PRO A 98 2.30 8.04 -16.19
CA PRO A 98 1.32 7.11 -16.78
C PRO A 98 1.94 5.73 -16.97
N GLY A 99 1.12 4.70 -16.74
CA GLY A 99 1.58 3.31 -16.74
C GLY A 99 1.82 2.76 -15.35
N THR A 100 2.13 3.62 -14.39
CA THR A 100 2.19 3.20 -12.99
C THR A 100 0.78 3.20 -12.40
N ILE A 101 0.59 2.47 -11.30
CA ILE A 101 -0.72 2.39 -10.66
C ILE A 101 -1.19 3.80 -10.25
N ARG A 102 -0.35 4.56 -9.59
CA ARG A 102 -0.71 5.91 -9.16
C ARG A 102 -0.87 6.85 -10.34
N GLY A 103 -0.04 6.71 -11.37
CA GLY A 103 -0.15 7.53 -12.57
C GLY A 103 -1.43 7.29 -13.36
N ASP A 104 -1.95 6.06 -13.31
CA ASP A 104 -3.17 5.71 -14.04
C ASP A 104 -4.44 5.94 -13.23
N PHE A 105 -4.40 5.75 -11.90
CA PHE A 105 -5.60 5.71 -11.08
C PHE A 105 -5.71 6.81 -10.04
N ALA A 106 -4.62 7.44 -9.65
CA ALA A 106 -4.63 8.50 -8.65
C ALA A 106 -4.40 9.86 -9.30
N THR A 107 -4.82 10.93 -8.61
CA THR A 107 -4.58 12.28 -9.08
C THR A 107 -3.79 13.06 -8.05
N ALA A 108 -3.24 14.20 -8.44
CA ALA A 108 -2.53 15.07 -7.50
C ALA A 108 -3.46 15.40 -6.33
N PRO A 109 -2.94 15.37 -5.10
CA PRO A 109 -3.77 15.63 -3.93
C PRO A 109 -4.24 17.07 -3.90
N ASP A 110 -5.45 17.26 -3.36
CA ASP A 110 -6.02 18.56 -3.10
C ASP A 110 -6.19 18.66 -1.58
N GLY A 111 -5.25 19.32 -0.93
CA GLY A 111 -5.19 19.40 0.52
C GLY A 111 -4.10 18.51 1.12
N ASP A 112 -4.21 18.23 2.41
CA ASP A 112 -3.17 17.52 3.17
C ASP A 112 -3.19 16.00 3.01
N MET A 113 -4.31 15.45 2.56
CA MET A 113 -4.45 14.01 2.37
C MET A 113 -3.93 13.59 1.00
N VAL A 114 -3.28 12.44 0.96
CA VAL A 114 -2.73 11.88 -0.27
C VAL A 114 -3.36 10.52 -0.54
N PRO A 115 -4.54 10.49 -1.21
CA PRO A 115 -5.18 9.22 -1.59
C PRO A 115 -4.43 8.63 -2.78
N ASN A 116 -3.44 7.79 -2.49
CA ASN A 116 -2.53 7.28 -3.53
C ASN A 116 -2.63 5.77 -3.77
N ILE A 117 -3.79 5.20 -3.53
CA ILE A 117 -4.24 3.87 -3.97
C ILE A 117 -3.59 2.71 -3.22
N VAL A 118 -2.27 2.66 -3.15
CA VAL A 118 -1.53 1.47 -2.71
C VAL A 118 -0.36 1.82 -1.81
N HIS A 119 0.09 0.82 -1.08
CA HIS A 119 1.30 0.86 -0.26
C HIS A 119 2.18 -0.34 -0.61
N GLY A 120 3.48 -0.17 -0.52
CA GLY A 120 4.45 -1.25 -0.61
C GLY A 120 5.62 -0.98 0.32
N SER A 121 6.23 -2.05 0.81
CA SER A 121 7.40 -1.94 1.68
C SER A 121 8.58 -1.34 0.90
N ASP A 122 9.44 -0.60 1.59
CA ASP A 122 10.56 0.09 0.92
C ASP A 122 11.89 -0.67 1.01
N SER A 123 11.93 -1.77 1.74
CA SER A 123 13.14 -2.58 1.92
C SER A 123 12.77 -3.96 2.42
N GLU A 124 13.75 -4.88 2.41
CA GLU A 124 13.54 -6.21 2.99
C GLU A 124 13.22 -6.13 4.48
N GLU A 125 13.88 -5.23 5.20
CA GLU A 125 13.63 -5.02 6.62
C GLU A 125 12.21 -4.52 6.88
N SER A 126 11.79 -3.52 6.12
CA SER A 126 10.42 -2.99 6.23
C SER A 126 9.38 -4.05 5.86
N ALA A 127 9.64 -4.84 4.82
CA ALA A 127 8.75 -5.91 4.42
C ALA A 127 8.55 -6.93 5.54
N ALA A 128 9.65 -7.40 6.13
CA ALA A 128 9.58 -8.36 7.24
C ALA A 128 8.81 -7.79 8.42
N ARG A 129 9.07 -6.54 8.79
CA ARG A 129 8.40 -5.86 9.90
C ARG A 129 6.91 -5.70 9.64
N GLU A 130 6.55 -5.25 8.45
CA GLU A 130 5.14 -5.02 8.09
C GLU A 130 4.36 -6.32 8.00
N ILE A 131 4.95 -7.36 7.44
CA ILE A 131 4.32 -8.69 7.40
C ILE A 131 4.04 -9.18 8.83
N LYS A 132 4.99 -8.99 9.73
CA LYS A 132 4.80 -9.40 11.12
C LYS A 132 3.68 -8.62 11.81
N ILE A 133 3.63 -7.31 11.60
CA ILE A 133 2.58 -6.46 12.18
C ILE A 133 1.19 -6.92 11.73
N TRP A 134 1.02 -7.13 10.44
CA TRP A 134 -0.30 -7.33 9.87
C TRP A 134 -0.74 -8.80 9.82
N PHE A 135 0.17 -9.72 9.72
CA PHE A 135 -0.14 -11.16 9.62
C PHE A 135 0.44 -12.01 10.75
N GLY A 136 1.29 -11.45 11.58
CA GLY A 136 1.90 -12.20 12.68
C GLY A 136 3.01 -13.16 12.25
N GLU A 137 3.43 -13.06 11.02
CA GLU A 137 4.49 -13.92 10.48
C GLU A 137 5.79 -13.15 10.43
#